data_54e018a058070a21bd20eeb2ddd0c1b4
#
_entry.id   54e018a058070a21bd20eeb2ddd0c1b4
#
_cell.length_a   1.000
_cell.length_b   1.000
_cell.length_c   1.000
_cell.angle_alpha   90.00
_cell.angle_beta   90.00
_cell.angle_gamma   90.00
#
_symmetry.space_group_name_H-M   'P 1'
#
loop_
_entity.id
_entity.type
_entity.pdbx_description
1 polymer ?
#
loop_
_entity_poly.entity_id
_entity_poly.type
_entity_poly.pdbx_seq_one_letter_code
_entity_poly.pdbx_strand_id
1 'polypeptide(L)'
;MVVLLLATLLSLLVATTGGADRLRVVTIGDSVAFDGDPGIRAALEATGAARVDTRSFGGVGLLRPGFDDYLDDILDGGPEVVVVMLGGWDLDGLVADPAAYGRRLDDVADRMAGRGATVLWLGMPPAPPREGIEAARRVANGQFAALAGRRSDVRYLDTGLALGGPGGGFARFRVGLGGTVVQVRKVRGGWDDGHLCPGGAALLGHLVLGTLRADHDIGDPSERWWEDAWTSDARYDDPPGGCDASVD
;
A
#
# COMPACT_ATOMS: atom_id res chain seq x y z
N MET A 1 -56.43 -50.38 -21.41
CA MET A 1 -56.34 -49.23 -20.52
C MET A 1 -54.87 -49.17 -20.08
N VAL A 2 -54.05 -48.33 -20.75
CA VAL A 2 -52.59 -48.22 -20.48
C VAL A 2 -52.38 -46.90 -19.74
N VAL A 3 -51.92 -47.00 -18.50
CA VAL A 3 -51.59 -45.85 -17.66
C VAL A 3 -50.13 -45.47 -17.96
N LEU A 4 -49.92 -44.32 -18.58
CA LEU A 4 -48.60 -43.71 -18.78
C LEU A 4 -48.20 -42.97 -17.49
N LEU A 5 -47.16 -43.44 -16.79
CA LEU A 5 -46.51 -42.72 -15.71
C LEU A 5 -45.46 -41.73 -16.33
N LEU A 6 -45.75 -40.43 -16.28
CA LEU A 6 -44.78 -39.40 -16.55
C LEU A 6 -43.92 -39.18 -15.28
N ALA A 7 -42.68 -39.61 -15.31
CA ALA A 7 -41.69 -39.26 -14.29
C ALA A 7 -41.04 -37.93 -14.67
N THR A 8 -41.41 -36.85 -13.98
CA THR A 8 -40.74 -35.55 -14.08
C THR A 8 -39.44 -35.60 -13.25
N LEU A 9 -38.29 -35.67 -13.95
CA LEU A 9 -36.98 -35.44 -13.34
C LEU A 9 -36.84 -33.92 -13.03
N LEU A 10 -36.95 -33.57 -11.81
CA LEU A 10 -36.60 -32.23 -11.33
C LEU A 10 -35.07 -32.19 -11.12
N SER A 11 -34.33 -31.68 -12.11
CA SER A 11 -32.89 -31.44 -11.99
C SER A 11 -32.68 -30.25 -11.05
N LEU A 12 -32.29 -30.52 -9.80
CA LEU A 12 -31.76 -29.49 -8.92
C LEU A 12 -30.42 -29.03 -9.47
N LEU A 13 -30.37 -27.86 -10.14
CA LEU A 13 -29.15 -27.13 -10.32
C LEU A 13 -28.70 -26.62 -8.95
N VAL A 14 -27.80 -27.35 -8.30
CA VAL A 14 -27.01 -26.82 -7.21
C VAL A 14 -26.05 -25.82 -7.84
N ALA A 15 -26.41 -24.54 -7.81
CA ALA A 15 -25.46 -23.47 -8.06
C ALA A 15 -24.40 -23.56 -6.96
N THR A 16 -23.28 -24.20 -7.25
CA THR A 16 -22.07 -24.03 -6.46
C THR A 16 -21.69 -22.57 -6.62
N THR A 17 -22.04 -21.76 -5.65
CA THR A 17 -21.42 -20.46 -5.45
C THR A 17 -19.96 -20.75 -5.11
N GLY A 18 -19.13 -20.99 -6.12
CA GLY A 18 -17.69 -20.92 -6.00
C GLY A 18 -17.40 -19.51 -5.53
N GLY A 19 -17.03 -19.35 -4.26
CA GLY A 19 -16.51 -18.09 -3.77
C GLY A 19 -15.35 -17.76 -4.69
N ALA A 20 -15.46 -16.65 -5.44
CA ALA A 20 -14.33 -16.16 -6.22
C ALA A 20 -13.14 -16.07 -5.27
N ASP A 21 -12.02 -16.68 -5.62
CA ASP A 21 -10.82 -16.59 -4.79
C ASP A 21 -10.50 -15.10 -4.63
N ARG A 22 -10.36 -14.67 -3.36
CA ARG A 22 -10.04 -13.29 -3.06
C ARG A 22 -8.63 -12.97 -3.55
N LEU A 23 -8.46 -11.81 -4.18
CA LEU A 23 -7.15 -11.30 -4.58
C LEU A 23 -6.20 -11.27 -3.37
N ARG A 24 -5.11 -12.01 -3.45
CA ARG A 24 -4.10 -12.07 -2.39
C ARG A 24 -3.11 -10.93 -2.54
N VAL A 25 -3.21 -9.95 -1.65
CA VAL A 25 -2.35 -8.77 -1.61
C VAL A 25 -1.44 -8.86 -0.39
N VAL A 26 -0.18 -8.54 -0.55
CA VAL A 26 0.75 -8.32 0.56
C VAL A 26 1.29 -6.89 0.51
N THR A 27 1.40 -6.25 1.65
CA THR A 27 2.10 -4.97 1.78
C THR A 27 3.47 -5.19 2.41
N ILE A 28 4.50 -4.59 1.84
CA ILE A 28 5.87 -4.60 2.37
C ILE A 28 6.42 -3.18 2.42
N GLY A 29 7.13 -2.88 3.50
CA GLY A 29 7.71 -1.55 3.61
C GLY A 29 8.34 -1.23 4.96
N ASP A 30 8.80 0.00 5.08
CA ASP A 30 9.41 0.55 6.29
C ASP A 30 8.37 1.09 7.28
N SER A 31 8.78 1.93 8.23
CA SER A 31 7.88 2.46 9.25
C SER A 31 6.77 3.37 8.71
N VAL A 32 6.97 4.02 7.57
CA VAL A 32 5.93 4.84 6.93
C VAL A 32 4.88 3.93 6.27
N ALA A 33 5.32 2.85 5.64
CA ALA A 33 4.44 1.81 5.12
C ALA A 33 3.67 1.12 6.26
N PHE A 34 4.34 0.82 7.38
CA PHE A 34 3.71 0.25 8.57
C PHE A 34 2.51 1.08 9.04
N ASP A 35 2.65 2.40 9.07
CA ASP A 35 1.52 3.29 9.38
C ASP A 35 0.44 3.30 8.27
N GLY A 36 0.81 3.09 7.02
CA GLY A 36 -0.10 3.04 5.88
C GLY A 36 -0.90 1.74 5.76
N ASP A 37 -0.33 0.64 6.26
CA ASP A 37 -0.87 -0.73 6.12
C ASP A 37 -2.35 -0.88 6.55
N PRO A 38 -2.82 -0.33 7.69
CA PRO A 38 -4.22 -0.48 8.07
C PRO A 38 -5.19 0.17 7.08
N GLY A 39 -4.82 1.34 6.55
CA GLY A 39 -5.64 2.03 5.54
C GLY A 39 -5.70 1.27 4.21
N ILE A 40 -4.57 0.71 3.75
CA ILE A 40 -4.52 -0.12 2.55
C ILE A 40 -5.35 -1.39 2.75
N ARG A 41 -5.17 -2.08 3.89
CA ARG A 41 -5.95 -3.28 4.22
C ARG A 41 -7.44 -2.96 4.26
N ALA A 42 -7.85 -1.93 4.99
CA ALA A 42 -9.24 -1.55 5.13
C ALA A 42 -9.89 -1.21 3.78
N ALA A 43 -9.20 -0.45 2.92
CA ALA A 43 -9.70 -0.08 1.61
C ALA A 43 -9.95 -1.30 0.71
N LEU A 44 -9.01 -2.23 0.68
CA LEU A 44 -9.09 -3.41 -0.20
C LEU A 44 -10.06 -4.46 0.35
N GLU A 45 -9.99 -4.78 1.64
CA GLU A 45 -10.88 -5.77 2.26
C GLU A 45 -12.33 -5.31 2.34
N ALA A 46 -12.58 -4.00 2.37
CA ALA A 46 -13.92 -3.42 2.28
C ALA A 46 -14.67 -3.75 0.97
N THR A 47 -13.96 -4.18 -0.07
CA THR A 47 -14.56 -4.67 -1.32
C THR A 47 -15.12 -6.10 -1.18
N GLY A 48 -14.71 -6.85 -0.17
CA GLY A 48 -15.01 -8.27 0.00
C GLY A 48 -14.25 -9.19 -0.98
N ALA A 49 -13.57 -8.64 -1.98
CA ALA A 49 -12.90 -9.39 -3.06
C ALA A 49 -11.38 -9.48 -2.89
N ALA A 50 -10.80 -8.84 -1.87
CA ALA A 50 -9.38 -8.92 -1.57
C ALA A 50 -9.13 -9.43 -0.14
N ARG A 51 -7.94 -9.97 0.09
CA ARG A 51 -7.36 -10.29 1.39
C ARG A 51 -5.96 -9.69 1.43
N VAL A 52 -5.65 -8.96 2.50
CA VAL A 52 -4.38 -8.25 2.63
C VAL A 52 -3.57 -8.80 3.81
N ASP A 53 -2.36 -9.27 3.54
CA ASP A 53 -1.35 -9.57 4.54
C ASP A 53 -0.42 -8.36 4.69
N THR A 54 -0.36 -7.76 5.87
CA THR A 54 0.49 -6.59 6.12
C THR A 54 1.78 -7.02 6.80
N ARG A 55 2.90 -6.78 6.12
CA ARG A 55 4.23 -7.25 6.53
C ARG A 55 5.23 -6.10 6.75
N SER A 56 4.79 -4.83 6.65
CA SER A 56 5.67 -3.68 6.85
C SER A 56 6.11 -3.54 8.31
N PHE A 57 7.35 -3.10 8.54
CA PHE A 57 7.87 -2.78 9.88
C PHE A 57 9.04 -1.79 9.82
N GLY A 58 9.34 -1.14 10.94
CA GLY A 58 10.42 -0.16 11.01
C GLY A 58 11.80 -0.75 10.71
N GLY A 59 12.61 -0.03 9.93
CA GLY A 59 13.98 -0.43 9.63
C GLY A 59 14.19 -1.27 8.39
N VAL A 60 13.14 -1.64 7.67
CA VAL A 60 13.22 -2.37 6.40
C VAL A 60 13.78 -1.47 5.31
N GLY A 61 14.67 -2.01 4.50
CA GLY A 61 15.21 -1.39 3.30
C GLY A 61 15.85 -2.44 2.40
N LEU A 62 15.90 -2.17 1.12
CA LEU A 62 16.43 -3.11 0.11
C LEU A 62 17.91 -3.47 0.33
N LEU A 63 18.65 -2.51 0.89
CA LEU A 63 20.08 -2.65 1.18
C LEU A 63 20.36 -3.15 2.60
N ARG A 64 19.31 -3.40 3.40
CA ARG A 64 19.49 -3.85 4.79
C ARG A 64 19.72 -5.36 4.85
N PRO A 65 20.58 -5.82 5.78
CA PRO A 65 20.76 -7.24 6.01
C PRO A 65 19.42 -7.94 6.32
N GLY A 66 19.23 -9.13 5.78
CA GLY A 66 18.03 -9.95 6.00
C GLY A 66 16.83 -9.58 5.10
N PHE A 67 16.96 -8.57 4.23
CA PHE A 67 15.87 -8.25 3.31
C PHE A 67 15.51 -9.41 2.37
N ASP A 68 16.51 -10.17 1.93
CA ASP A 68 16.28 -11.29 1.01
C ASP A 68 15.49 -12.42 1.67
N ASP A 69 15.82 -12.79 2.90
CA ASP A 69 15.09 -13.80 3.67
C ASP A 69 13.65 -13.33 3.98
N TYR A 70 13.50 -12.04 4.32
CA TYR A 70 12.20 -11.42 4.52
C TYR A 70 11.33 -11.47 3.25
N LEU A 71 11.90 -11.17 2.08
CA LEU A 71 11.20 -11.22 0.81
C LEU A 71 10.81 -12.66 0.44
N ASP A 72 11.71 -13.65 0.65
CA ASP A 72 11.41 -15.05 0.37
C ASP A 72 10.26 -15.58 1.23
N ASP A 73 10.25 -15.29 2.53
CA ASP A 73 9.14 -15.65 3.43
C ASP A 73 7.78 -15.09 2.95
N ILE A 74 7.78 -13.87 2.44
CA ILE A 74 6.58 -13.24 1.89
C ILE A 74 6.12 -13.92 0.60
N LEU A 75 7.07 -14.17 -0.31
CA LEU A 75 6.76 -14.74 -1.62
C LEU A 75 6.33 -16.20 -1.53
N ASP A 76 6.73 -16.93 -0.50
CA ASP A 76 6.26 -18.30 -0.22
C ASP A 76 4.75 -18.33 0.12
N GLY A 77 4.18 -17.21 0.58
CA GLY A 77 2.74 -17.01 0.75
C GLY A 77 1.94 -16.94 -0.56
N GLY A 78 2.60 -16.85 -1.71
CA GLY A 78 2.00 -16.81 -3.04
C GLY A 78 1.10 -15.59 -3.28
N PRO A 79 1.55 -14.36 -2.99
CA PRO A 79 0.75 -13.16 -3.27
C PRO A 79 0.56 -12.98 -4.78
N GLU A 80 -0.59 -12.44 -5.18
CA GLU A 80 -0.87 -12.04 -6.56
C GLU A 80 -0.46 -10.58 -6.80
N VAL A 81 -0.49 -9.79 -5.72
CA VAL A 81 -0.04 -8.39 -5.74
C VAL A 81 0.87 -8.13 -4.55
N VAL A 82 2.01 -7.51 -4.81
CA VAL A 82 2.92 -7.00 -3.78
C VAL A 82 2.88 -5.47 -3.84
N VAL A 83 2.39 -4.83 -2.78
CA VAL A 83 2.41 -3.38 -2.61
C VAL A 83 3.67 -3.01 -1.83
N VAL A 84 4.58 -2.27 -2.45
CA VAL A 84 5.91 -1.94 -1.90
C VAL A 84 5.97 -0.45 -1.57
N MET A 85 6.32 -0.09 -0.34
CA MET A 85 6.68 1.28 0.04
C MET A 85 7.96 1.27 0.88
N LEU A 86 9.09 1.39 0.19
CA LEU A 86 10.44 1.32 0.74
C LEU A 86 11.29 2.49 0.24
N GLY A 87 12.37 2.75 0.93
CA GLY A 87 13.40 3.68 0.46
C GLY A 87 14.02 4.53 1.57
N GLY A 88 13.29 4.81 2.64
CA GLY A 88 13.77 5.70 3.70
C GLY A 88 15.10 5.24 4.31
N TRP A 89 15.29 3.94 4.48
CA TRP A 89 16.50 3.33 5.05
C TRP A 89 17.61 3.09 4.03
N ASP A 90 17.36 3.34 2.74
CA ASP A 90 18.29 3.09 1.66
C ASP A 90 18.91 4.37 1.08
N LEU A 91 18.43 5.56 1.49
CA LEU A 91 18.77 6.85 0.85
C LEU A 91 20.28 7.11 0.77
N ASP A 92 21.04 6.79 1.82
CA ASP A 92 22.48 6.98 1.83
C ASP A 92 23.16 6.08 0.79
N GLY A 93 22.79 4.80 0.75
CA GLY A 93 23.32 3.85 -0.23
C GLY A 93 22.90 4.17 -1.66
N LEU A 94 21.64 4.61 -1.84
CA LEU A 94 21.15 5.05 -3.13
C LEU A 94 21.90 6.28 -3.65
N VAL A 95 22.19 7.26 -2.81
CA VAL A 95 22.94 8.47 -3.20
C VAL A 95 24.40 8.13 -3.48
N ALA A 96 24.99 7.21 -2.72
CA ALA A 96 26.38 6.77 -2.90
C ALA A 96 26.60 6.01 -4.21
N ASP A 97 25.68 5.11 -4.59
CA ASP A 97 25.73 4.36 -5.85
C ASP A 97 24.32 4.13 -6.42
N PRO A 98 23.76 5.12 -7.15
CA PRO A 98 22.44 4.99 -7.76
C PRO A 98 22.33 3.84 -8.77
N ALA A 99 23.44 3.46 -9.42
CA ALA A 99 23.44 2.37 -10.39
C ALA A 99 23.33 1.01 -9.71
N ALA A 100 24.05 0.81 -8.59
CA ALA A 100 23.92 -0.41 -7.77
C ALA A 100 22.52 -0.53 -7.18
N TYR A 101 21.94 0.58 -6.71
CA TYR A 101 20.59 0.60 -6.21
C TYR A 101 19.58 0.22 -7.31
N GLY A 102 19.72 0.77 -8.51
CA GLY A 102 18.88 0.41 -9.67
C GLY A 102 18.94 -1.08 -10.01
N ARG A 103 20.14 -1.69 -9.99
CA ARG A 103 20.28 -3.15 -10.19
C ARG A 103 19.60 -3.95 -9.08
N ARG A 104 19.66 -3.46 -7.83
CA ARG A 104 18.97 -4.10 -6.70
C ARG A 104 17.46 -4.04 -6.86
N LEU A 105 16.92 -2.92 -7.35
CA LEU A 105 15.49 -2.79 -7.66
C LEU A 105 15.05 -3.81 -8.74
N ASP A 106 15.86 -3.97 -9.79
CA ASP A 106 15.58 -4.95 -10.84
C ASP A 106 15.57 -6.39 -10.30
N ASP A 107 16.57 -6.76 -9.50
CA ASP A 107 16.68 -8.08 -8.86
C ASP A 107 15.44 -8.39 -7.98
N VAL A 108 15.05 -7.45 -7.14
CA VAL A 108 13.88 -7.61 -6.27
C VAL A 108 12.58 -7.72 -7.08
N ALA A 109 12.42 -6.91 -8.12
CA ALA A 109 11.26 -6.99 -9.00
C ALA A 109 11.23 -8.33 -9.78
N ASP A 110 12.38 -8.84 -10.24
CA ASP A 110 12.49 -10.15 -10.90
C ASP A 110 12.07 -11.29 -9.97
N ARG A 111 12.43 -11.24 -8.70
CA ARG A 111 12.03 -12.25 -7.71
C ARG A 111 10.52 -12.26 -7.47
N MET A 112 9.90 -11.08 -7.35
CA MET A 112 8.44 -10.95 -7.19
C MET A 112 7.70 -11.45 -8.43
N ALA A 113 8.10 -11.00 -9.62
CA ALA A 113 7.50 -11.40 -10.89
C ALA A 113 7.72 -12.89 -11.21
N GLY A 114 8.88 -13.45 -10.84
CA GLY A 114 9.19 -14.88 -10.98
C GLY A 114 8.26 -15.80 -10.17
N ARG A 115 7.55 -15.25 -9.17
CA ARG A 115 6.48 -15.92 -8.42
C ARG A 115 5.07 -15.58 -8.93
N GLY A 116 4.97 -14.84 -10.04
CA GLY A 116 3.70 -14.46 -10.68
C GLY A 116 3.00 -13.26 -10.06
N ALA A 117 3.65 -12.52 -9.16
CA ALA A 117 3.07 -11.35 -8.54
C ALA A 117 3.18 -10.10 -9.43
N THR A 118 2.13 -9.28 -9.46
CA THR A 118 2.20 -7.89 -9.94
C THR A 118 2.73 -7.01 -8.80
N VAL A 119 3.65 -6.10 -9.13
CA VAL A 119 4.24 -5.19 -8.15
C VAL A 119 3.63 -3.80 -8.28
N LEU A 120 3.08 -3.27 -7.20
CA LEU A 120 2.68 -1.87 -7.09
C LEU A 120 3.69 -1.14 -6.21
N TRP A 121 4.61 -0.41 -6.84
CA TRP A 121 5.63 0.35 -6.15
C TRP A 121 5.14 1.75 -5.81
N LEU A 122 4.96 2.02 -4.53
CA LEU A 122 4.56 3.32 -4.02
C LEU A 122 5.79 4.21 -3.90
N GLY A 123 5.72 5.42 -4.45
CA GLY A 123 6.75 6.43 -4.21
C GLY A 123 6.80 6.82 -2.73
N MET A 124 7.98 7.20 -2.27
CA MET A 124 8.13 7.81 -0.95
C MET A 124 7.35 9.14 -0.93
N PRO A 125 6.46 9.36 0.04
CA PRO A 125 5.71 10.60 0.14
C PRO A 125 6.64 11.79 0.49
N PRO A 126 6.24 13.04 0.20
CA PRO A 126 7.03 14.21 0.57
C PRO A 126 7.37 14.24 2.05
N ALA A 127 8.63 14.48 2.37
CA ALA A 127 9.14 14.49 3.74
C ALA A 127 9.11 15.89 4.35
N PRO A 128 9.03 16.01 5.69
CA PRO A 128 9.19 17.28 6.38
C PRO A 128 10.52 17.94 6.01
N PRO A 129 10.57 19.25 5.75
CA PRO A 129 11.81 19.93 5.34
C PRO A 129 12.98 19.74 6.32
N ARG A 130 12.69 19.60 7.62
CA ARG A 130 13.71 19.39 8.67
C ARG A 130 14.46 18.05 8.54
N GLU A 131 13.88 17.05 7.87
CA GLU A 131 14.55 15.77 7.67
C GLU A 131 15.67 15.85 6.62
N GLY A 132 15.65 16.88 5.77
CA GLY A 132 16.73 17.13 4.80
C GLY A 132 16.84 16.09 3.67
N ILE A 133 15.92 15.15 3.58
CA ILE A 133 15.99 13.98 2.68
C ILE A 133 15.32 14.22 1.31
N GLU A 134 14.72 15.37 1.08
CA GLU A 134 13.84 15.61 -0.08
C GLU A 134 14.56 15.39 -1.43
N ALA A 135 15.84 15.77 -1.55
CA ALA A 135 16.62 15.56 -2.77
C ALA A 135 16.85 14.06 -3.04
N ALA A 136 17.27 13.31 -2.00
CA ALA A 136 17.47 11.86 -2.10
C ALA A 136 16.16 11.11 -2.36
N ARG A 137 15.06 11.53 -1.71
CA ARG A 137 13.72 11.00 -1.96
C ARG A 137 13.29 11.12 -3.41
N ARG A 138 13.55 12.27 -4.05
CA ARG A 138 13.23 12.48 -5.48
C ARG A 138 14.04 11.55 -6.37
N VAL A 139 15.31 11.32 -6.04
CA VAL A 139 16.15 10.36 -6.78
C VAL A 139 15.57 8.95 -6.62
N ALA A 140 15.18 8.54 -5.40
CA ALA A 140 14.55 7.25 -5.15
C ALA A 140 13.27 7.07 -5.97
N ASN A 141 12.36 8.04 -5.91
CA ASN A 141 11.10 8.00 -6.68
C ASN A 141 11.35 7.98 -8.19
N GLY A 142 12.38 8.68 -8.67
CA GLY A 142 12.83 8.60 -10.07
C GLY A 142 13.27 7.19 -10.47
N GLN A 143 13.99 6.48 -9.60
CA GLN A 143 14.39 5.08 -9.81
C GLN A 143 13.17 4.15 -9.85
N PHE A 144 12.20 4.32 -8.95
CA PHE A 144 10.98 3.53 -8.91
C PHE A 144 10.11 3.75 -10.16
N ALA A 145 9.95 5.00 -10.58
CA ALA A 145 9.24 5.32 -11.81
C ALA A 145 9.95 4.77 -13.05
N ALA A 146 11.29 4.83 -13.09
CA ALA A 146 12.07 4.25 -14.18
C ALA A 146 11.97 2.72 -14.22
N LEU A 147 11.91 2.05 -13.06
CA LEU A 147 11.66 0.60 -12.96
C LEU A 147 10.32 0.27 -13.63
N ALA A 148 9.23 0.93 -13.24
CA ALA A 148 7.92 0.72 -13.81
C ALA A 148 7.87 1.06 -15.32
N GLY A 149 8.61 2.08 -15.76
CA GLY A 149 8.66 2.46 -17.17
C GLY A 149 9.29 1.41 -18.11
N ARG A 150 10.06 0.46 -17.58
CA ARG A 150 10.71 -0.60 -18.37
C ARG A 150 10.13 -2.01 -18.13
N ARG A 151 9.12 -2.13 -17.24
CA ARG A 151 8.54 -3.43 -16.84
C ARG A 151 7.02 -3.37 -16.88
N SER A 152 6.40 -4.37 -17.47
CA SER A 152 4.93 -4.48 -17.51
C SER A 152 4.32 -5.07 -16.23
N ASP A 153 5.13 -5.76 -15.42
CA ASP A 153 4.76 -6.40 -14.16
C ASP A 153 4.95 -5.47 -12.94
N VAL A 154 5.48 -4.26 -13.16
CA VAL A 154 5.65 -3.23 -12.12
C VAL A 154 4.86 -1.98 -12.48
N ARG A 155 4.11 -1.45 -11.53
CA ARG A 155 3.48 -0.14 -11.60
C ARG A 155 4.07 0.79 -10.56
N TYR A 156 4.28 2.04 -10.93
CA TYR A 156 4.65 3.11 -10.00
C TYR A 156 3.44 3.95 -9.64
N LEU A 157 3.29 4.26 -8.37
CA LEU A 157 2.21 5.09 -7.84
C LEU A 157 2.80 6.25 -7.04
N ASP A 158 2.60 7.48 -7.53
CA ASP A 158 3.06 8.68 -6.84
C ASP A 158 2.17 8.99 -5.63
N THR A 159 2.65 8.69 -4.44
CA THR A 159 1.95 8.99 -3.19
C THR A 159 1.87 10.49 -2.89
N GLY A 160 2.68 11.31 -3.55
CA GLY A 160 2.60 12.77 -3.45
C GLY A 160 1.26 13.32 -3.90
N LEU A 161 0.54 12.62 -4.78
CA LEU A 161 -0.82 12.99 -5.21
C LEU A 161 -1.82 12.98 -4.04
N ALA A 162 -1.71 11.99 -3.15
CA ALA A 162 -2.59 11.83 -1.99
C ALA A 162 -2.08 12.60 -0.76
N LEU A 163 -0.77 12.55 -0.50
CA LEU A 163 -0.17 12.96 0.77
C LEU A 163 0.61 14.28 0.70
N GLY A 164 0.86 14.79 -0.51
CA GLY A 164 1.54 16.07 -0.71
C GLY A 164 0.60 17.28 -0.66
N GLY A 165 1.15 18.45 -0.35
CA GLY A 165 0.43 19.72 -0.45
C GLY A 165 0.21 20.18 -1.90
N PRO A 166 -0.50 21.29 -2.10
CA PRO A 166 -0.81 21.82 -3.44
C PRO A 166 0.43 22.09 -4.33
N GLY A 167 1.58 22.36 -3.69
CA GLY A 167 2.87 22.55 -4.39
C GLY A 167 3.72 21.27 -4.49
N GLY A 168 3.17 20.08 -4.18
CA GLY A 168 3.89 18.81 -4.20
C GLY A 168 4.88 18.60 -3.05
N GLY A 169 4.95 19.53 -2.08
CA GLY A 169 5.77 19.41 -0.87
C GLY A 169 5.04 18.71 0.26
N PHE A 170 5.69 18.66 1.42
CA PHE A 170 5.10 18.11 2.64
C PHE A 170 3.79 18.85 3.03
N ALA A 171 2.81 18.07 3.52
CA ALA A 171 1.59 18.61 4.10
C ALA A 171 1.23 17.81 5.35
N ARG A 172 0.94 18.52 6.46
CA ARG A 172 0.43 17.92 7.71
C ARG A 172 -1.04 17.57 7.58
N PHE A 173 -1.80 18.41 6.88
CA PHE A 173 -3.24 18.29 6.73
C PHE A 173 -3.65 18.17 5.25
N ARG A 174 -4.67 17.41 4.98
CA ARG A 174 -5.28 17.24 3.65
C ARG A 174 -6.79 17.18 3.78
N VAL A 175 -7.49 17.41 2.67
CA VAL A 175 -8.90 17.04 2.59
C VAL A 175 -8.99 15.52 2.56
N GLY A 176 -9.66 14.94 3.55
CA GLY A 176 -9.89 13.50 3.66
C GLY A 176 -11.02 13.01 2.76
N LEU A 177 -11.27 11.70 2.77
CA LEU A 177 -12.29 11.06 1.93
C LEU A 177 -13.72 11.51 2.27
N GLY A 178 -13.96 11.94 3.51
CA GLY A 178 -15.23 12.52 3.95
C GLY A 178 -15.40 14.00 3.57
N GLY A 179 -14.48 14.62 2.83
CA GLY A 179 -14.54 16.02 2.41
C GLY A 179 -14.13 17.04 3.47
N THR A 180 -13.78 16.62 4.67
CA THR A 180 -13.25 17.48 5.75
C THR A 180 -11.74 17.46 5.77
N VAL A 181 -11.13 18.51 6.33
CA VAL A 181 -9.68 18.54 6.54
C VAL A 181 -9.31 17.58 7.68
N VAL A 182 -8.34 16.70 7.41
CA VAL A 182 -7.83 15.72 8.37
C VAL A 182 -6.32 15.82 8.50
N GLN A 183 -5.79 15.46 9.66
CA GLN A 183 -4.37 15.30 9.84
C GLN A 183 -3.89 14.03 9.14
N VAL A 184 -2.90 14.15 8.25
CA VAL A 184 -2.35 13.03 7.47
C VAL A 184 -0.95 12.63 7.90
N ARG A 185 -0.25 13.50 8.65
CA ARG A 185 1.12 13.28 9.15
C ARG A 185 1.21 13.51 10.64
N LYS A 186 2.02 12.67 11.27
CA LYS A 186 2.27 12.76 12.71
C LYS A 186 3.03 14.03 13.08
N VAL A 187 2.90 14.38 14.34
CA VAL A 187 3.75 15.37 15.02
C VAL A 187 4.52 14.63 16.12
N ARG A 188 5.83 14.79 16.14
CA ARG A 188 6.71 14.17 17.13
C ARG A 188 7.57 15.24 17.81
N GLY A 189 7.43 15.36 19.13
CA GLY A 189 8.17 16.39 19.89
C GLY A 189 7.90 17.82 19.42
N GLY A 190 6.67 18.12 18.99
CA GLY A 190 6.25 19.44 18.48
C GLY A 190 6.63 19.73 17.02
N TRP A 191 7.24 18.77 16.33
CA TRP A 191 7.68 18.93 14.94
C TRP A 191 6.93 18.01 13.98
N ASP A 192 6.84 18.45 12.72
CA ASP A 192 6.36 17.59 11.63
C ASP A 192 7.21 16.32 11.51
N ASP A 193 6.55 15.19 11.35
CA ASP A 193 7.13 13.86 11.20
C ASP A 193 6.64 13.24 9.88
N GLY A 194 7.49 12.47 9.21
CA GLY A 194 7.17 11.81 7.95
C GLY A 194 6.16 10.66 8.06
N HIS A 195 5.86 10.19 9.27
CA HIS A 195 4.94 9.09 9.54
C HIS A 195 3.47 9.49 9.36
N LEU A 196 2.61 8.48 9.15
CA LEU A 196 1.21 8.72 8.80
C LEU A 196 0.29 8.69 10.02
N CYS A 197 -0.73 9.55 9.97
CA CYS A 197 -1.94 9.44 10.78
C CYS A 197 -3.03 8.66 10.05
N PRO A 198 -4.14 8.26 10.72
CA PRO A 198 -5.23 7.52 10.09
C PRO A 198 -5.75 8.18 8.81
N GLY A 199 -5.89 9.51 8.80
CA GLY A 199 -6.30 10.26 7.60
C GLY A 199 -5.33 10.08 6.42
N GLY A 200 -4.03 10.03 6.68
CA GLY A 200 -3.02 9.75 5.65
C GLY A 200 -3.05 8.31 5.16
N ALA A 201 -3.22 7.36 6.07
CA ALA A 201 -3.38 5.94 5.72
C ALA A 201 -4.65 5.70 4.89
N ALA A 202 -5.76 6.38 5.20
CA ALA A 202 -7.00 6.32 4.42
C ALA A 202 -6.79 6.84 2.99
N LEU A 203 -6.14 7.99 2.81
CA LEU A 203 -5.85 8.54 1.49
C LEU A 203 -4.92 7.62 0.69
N LEU A 204 -3.92 7.01 1.34
CA LEU A 204 -3.02 6.04 0.71
C LEU A 204 -3.79 4.77 0.30
N GLY A 205 -4.64 4.24 1.17
CA GLY A 205 -5.50 3.09 0.87
C GLY A 205 -6.44 3.34 -0.30
N HIS A 206 -7.05 4.52 -0.36
CA HIS A 206 -7.90 4.93 -1.47
C HIS A 206 -7.14 5.00 -2.81
N LEU A 207 -5.91 5.52 -2.79
CA LEU A 207 -5.05 5.62 -3.97
C LEU A 207 -4.65 4.22 -4.48
N VAL A 208 -4.27 3.30 -3.57
CA VAL A 208 -3.95 1.90 -3.90
C VAL A 208 -5.17 1.17 -4.45
N LEU A 209 -6.33 1.30 -3.79
CA LEU A 209 -7.59 0.70 -4.23
C LEU A 209 -7.96 1.15 -5.65
N GLY A 210 -7.91 2.48 -5.91
CA GLY A 210 -8.21 3.03 -7.23
C GLY A 210 -7.31 2.47 -8.33
N THR A 211 -6.03 2.25 -8.01
CA THR A 211 -5.06 1.67 -8.94
C THR A 211 -5.36 0.20 -9.20
N LEU A 212 -5.59 -0.61 -8.16
CA LEU A 212 -5.84 -2.04 -8.32
C LEU A 212 -7.19 -2.33 -9.00
N ARG A 213 -8.21 -1.49 -8.80
CA ARG A 213 -9.49 -1.62 -9.51
C ARG A 213 -9.38 -1.44 -11.02
N ALA A 214 -8.37 -0.76 -11.50
CA ALA A 214 -8.12 -0.64 -12.94
C ALA A 214 -7.64 -1.95 -13.57
N ASP A 215 -7.06 -2.86 -12.76
CA ASP A 215 -6.43 -4.11 -13.21
C ASP A 215 -7.17 -5.37 -12.76
N HIS A 216 -7.94 -5.26 -11.66
CA HIS A 216 -8.62 -6.38 -11.01
C HIS A 216 -10.09 -6.03 -10.79
N ASP A 217 -10.97 -6.98 -11.05
CA ASP A 217 -12.40 -6.85 -10.77
C ASP A 217 -12.67 -7.09 -9.28
N ILE A 218 -12.31 -6.11 -8.45
CA ILE A 218 -12.49 -6.18 -6.99
C ILE A 218 -13.68 -5.37 -6.47
N GLY A 219 -14.45 -4.75 -7.38
CA GLY A 219 -15.68 -4.03 -7.03
C GLY A 219 -15.47 -2.74 -6.24
N ASP A 220 -16.57 -2.21 -5.70
CA ASP A 220 -16.58 -1.04 -4.85
C ASP A 220 -16.40 -1.41 -3.37
N PRO A 221 -15.69 -0.60 -2.59
CA PRO A 221 -15.59 -0.81 -1.15
C PRO A 221 -16.92 -0.43 -0.45
N SER A 222 -17.12 -0.96 0.75
CA SER A 222 -18.22 -0.50 1.62
C SER A 222 -18.10 1.00 1.89
N GLU A 223 -19.26 1.65 2.11
CA GLU A 223 -19.30 3.08 2.43
C GLU A 223 -18.54 3.38 3.73
N ARG A 224 -17.81 4.49 3.73
CA ARG A 224 -17.09 5.03 4.90
C ARG A 224 -16.08 4.06 5.54
N TRP A 225 -15.53 3.10 4.80
CA TRP A 225 -14.50 2.19 5.28
C TRP A 225 -13.31 2.91 5.97
N TRP A 226 -13.11 4.19 5.63
CA TRP A 226 -12.04 5.03 6.19
C TRP A 226 -12.32 5.58 7.60
N GLU A 227 -13.49 5.26 8.16
CA GLU A 227 -13.90 5.65 9.54
C GLU A 227 -14.07 4.45 10.46
N ASP A 228 -13.73 3.25 10.00
CA ASP A 228 -13.86 2.01 10.79
C ASP A 228 -12.84 1.92 11.93
N ALA A 229 -12.98 0.90 12.76
CA ALA A 229 -12.21 0.68 13.99
C ALA A 229 -10.69 0.65 13.79
N TRP A 230 -10.20 0.37 12.58
CA TRP A 230 -8.78 0.40 12.26
C TRP A 230 -8.12 1.78 12.47
N THR A 231 -8.90 2.86 12.41
CA THR A 231 -8.41 4.24 12.67
C THR A 231 -7.96 4.46 14.11
N SER A 232 -8.35 3.57 15.02
CA SER A 232 -7.94 3.56 16.43
C SER A 232 -6.80 2.56 16.71
N ASP A 233 -6.09 2.06 15.69
CA ASP A 233 -4.91 1.21 15.88
C ASP A 233 -3.86 1.96 16.72
N ALA A 234 -3.26 1.26 17.70
CA ALA A 234 -2.33 1.84 18.66
C ALA A 234 -1.09 2.48 18.01
N ARG A 235 -0.72 2.06 16.79
CA ARG A 235 0.39 2.68 16.04
C ARG A 235 0.19 4.17 15.79
N TYR A 236 -1.05 4.66 15.72
CA TYR A 236 -1.35 6.06 15.51
C TYR A 236 -1.21 6.92 16.76
N ASP A 237 -1.17 6.31 17.94
CA ASP A 237 -0.86 6.96 19.22
C ASP A 237 0.65 6.86 19.59
N ASP A 238 1.51 6.55 18.64
CA ASP A 238 2.96 6.58 18.78
C ASP A 238 3.57 7.68 17.88
N PRO A 239 3.99 8.83 18.43
CA PRO A 239 3.92 9.20 19.86
C PRO A 239 2.49 9.56 20.28
N PRO A 240 2.19 9.46 21.59
CA PRO A 240 0.89 9.90 22.11
C PRO A 240 0.52 11.32 21.67
N GLY A 241 -0.70 11.48 21.18
CA GLY A 241 -1.20 12.77 20.66
C GLY A 241 -0.56 13.20 19.32
N GLY A 242 0.27 12.37 18.70
CA GLY A 242 0.95 12.72 17.44
C GLY A 242 0.00 12.97 16.27
N CYS A 243 -1.24 12.45 16.35
CA CYS A 243 -2.29 12.61 15.34
C CYS A 243 -3.45 13.52 15.80
N ASP A 244 -3.31 14.26 16.88
CA ASP A 244 -4.38 15.08 17.49
C ASP A 244 -4.21 16.59 17.20
N ALA A 245 -3.38 16.96 16.22
CA ALA A 245 -3.19 18.38 15.91
C ALA A 245 -4.47 18.98 15.30
N SER A 246 -4.87 20.14 15.81
CA SER A 246 -5.97 20.93 15.26
C SER A 246 -5.53 21.70 14.00
N VAL A 247 -6.48 21.95 13.12
CA VAL A 247 -6.33 22.93 12.03
C VAL A 247 -6.61 24.30 12.63
N ASP A 248 -5.56 25.11 12.85
CA ASP A 248 -5.69 26.50 13.29
C ASP A 248 -6.16 27.41 12.16
#